data_c56570794d964b65fc6efee6b497de76
#
_entry.id   c56570794d964b65fc6efee6b497de76
#
_cell.length_a   1.000
_cell.length_b   1.000
_cell.length_c   1.000
_cell.angle_alpha   90.00
_cell.angle_beta   90.00
_cell.angle_gamma   90.00
#
_symmetry.space_group_name_H-M   'P 1'
#
loop_
_entity.id
_entity.type
_entity.pdbx_description
1 polymer ?
#
loop_
_entity_poly.entity_id
_entity_poly.type
_entity_poly.pdbx_seq_one_letter_code
_entity_poly.pdbx_strand_id
1 'polypeptide(L)'
;MTDVKTPQTTEHVTIYAASWCPFCQNLIAGLKENGTPFEAWDVEKHEDLSKWVESVNDGNRVVPTVLYSDGVHATNPSVEEVTAKYAELSSK
;
A
#
# COMPACT_ATOMS: atom_id res chain seq x y z
N MET A 1 -19.31 -17.41 1.37
CA MET A 1 -18.40 -16.37 1.78
C MET A 1 -17.17 -16.39 0.90
N THR A 2 -16.82 -15.27 0.29
CA THR A 2 -15.69 -15.22 -0.62
C THR A 2 -14.44 -14.78 0.12
N ASP A 3 -13.42 -15.62 0.12
CA ASP A 3 -12.13 -15.25 0.70
C ASP A 3 -11.45 -14.27 -0.24
N VAL A 4 -11.03 -13.13 0.32
CA VAL A 4 -10.29 -12.14 -0.46
C VAL A 4 -8.81 -12.45 -0.32
N LYS A 5 -8.18 -12.80 -1.44
CA LYS A 5 -6.78 -13.16 -1.43
C LYS A 5 -5.90 -11.92 -1.34
N THR A 6 -4.81 -12.03 -0.58
CA THR A 6 -3.79 -11.00 -0.57
C THR A 6 -3.18 -10.89 -1.96
N PRO A 7 -3.11 -9.68 -2.55
CA PRO A 7 -2.54 -9.52 -3.87
C PRO A 7 -1.08 -9.93 -3.92
N GLN A 8 -0.64 -10.44 -5.06
CA GLN A 8 0.77 -10.70 -5.28
C GLN A 8 1.45 -9.40 -5.69
N THR A 9 2.64 -9.17 -5.14
CA THR A 9 3.38 -7.93 -5.39
C THR A 9 4.76 -8.25 -5.91
N THR A 10 5.32 -7.32 -6.69
CA THR A 10 6.66 -7.47 -7.27
C THR A 10 7.69 -6.59 -6.56
N GLU A 11 7.24 -5.63 -5.77
CA GLU A 11 8.10 -4.72 -5.02
C GLU A 11 7.99 -4.96 -3.53
N HIS A 12 8.96 -4.48 -2.75
CA HIS A 12 8.88 -4.55 -1.29
C HIS A 12 7.74 -3.71 -0.74
N VAL A 13 7.39 -2.62 -1.43
CA VAL A 13 6.34 -1.70 -1.02
C VAL A 13 5.33 -1.55 -2.15
N THR A 14 4.07 -1.84 -1.88
CA THR A 14 2.97 -1.62 -2.82
C THR A 14 1.91 -0.76 -2.15
N ILE A 15 1.54 0.34 -2.79
CA ILE A 15 0.61 1.32 -2.26
C ILE A 15 -0.72 1.20 -2.99
N TYR A 16 -1.78 0.94 -2.24
CA TYR A 16 -3.13 0.93 -2.78
C TYR A 16 -3.76 2.28 -2.47
N ALA A 17 -4.08 3.03 -3.50
CA ALA A 17 -4.39 4.45 -3.41
C ALA A 17 -5.61 4.82 -4.25
N ALA A 18 -6.04 6.06 -4.15
CA ALA A 18 -7.06 6.64 -5.02
C ALA A 18 -6.54 7.99 -5.51
N SER A 19 -6.88 8.34 -6.75
CA SER A 19 -6.34 9.55 -7.37
C SER A 19 -6.75 10.84 -6.66
N TRP A 20 -7.91 10.83 -5.98
CA TRP A 20 -8.42 12.00 -5.26
C TRP A 20 -7.87 12.14 -3.85
N CYS A 21 -7.10 11.18 -3.37
CA CYS A 21 -6.70 11.08 -1.96
C CYS A 21 -5.44 11.90 -1.69
N PRO A 22 -5.52 13.00 -0.91
CA PRO A 22 -4.32 13.79 -0.60
C PRO A 22 -3.31 13.04 0.25
N PHE A 23 -3.75 12.17 1.16
CA PHE A 23 -2.83 11.36 1.97
C PHE A 23 -2.03 10.40 1.09
N CYS A 24 -2.68 9.83 0.07
CA CYS A 24 -1.99 8.96 -0.88
C CYS A 24 -0.94 9.73 -1.68
N GLN A 25 -1.30 10.91 -2.16
CA GLN A 25 -0.41 11.75 -2.94
C GLN A 25 0.81 12.19 -2.11
N ASN A 26 0.59 12.55 -0.84
CA ASN A 26 1.66 12.94 0.06
C ASN A 26 2.63 11.79 0.33
N LEU A 27 2.10 10.58 0.56
CA LEU A 27 2.94 9.41 0.78
C LEU A 27 3.78 9.11 -0.46
N ILE A 28 3.14 9.08 -1.63
CA ILE A 28 3.82 8.78 -2.89
C ILE A 28 4.89 9.82 -3.17
N ALA A 29 4.57 11.11 -3.01
CA ALA A 29 5.53 12.18 -3.24
C ALA A 29 6.73 12.08 -2.30
N GLY A 30 6.49 11.80 -1.02
CA GLY A 30 7.58 11.66 -0.05
C GLY A 30 8.50 10.49 -0.36
N LEU A 31 7.94 9.36 -0.80
CA LEU A 31 8.75 8.20 -1.17
C LEU A 31 9.56 8.46 -2.44
N LYS A 32 8.99 9.17 -3.41
CA LYS A 32 9.73 9.57 -4.61
C LYS A 32 10.87 10.50 -4.26
N GLU A 33 10.61 11.46 -3.37
CA GLU A 33 11.61 12.43 -2.97
C GLU A 33 12.81 11.79 -2.28
N ASN A 34 12.57 10.78 -1.43
CA ASN A 34 13.67 10.13 -0.70
C ASN A 34 14.25 8.91 -1.46
N GLY A 35 13.74 8.61 -2.65
CA GLY A 35 14.26 7.54 -3.49
C GLY A 35 13.85 6.13 -3.09
N THR A 36 12.82 5.97 -2.26
CA THR A 36 12.34 4.65 -1.87
C THR A 36 11.51 4.04 -2.99
N PRO A 37 11.90 2.87 -3.53
CA PRO A 37 11.12 2.21 -4.58
C PRO A 37 9.76 1.74 -4.08
N PHE A 38 8.75 1.87 -4.91
CA PHE A 38 7.40 1.38 -4.61
C PHE A 38 6.61 1.16 -5.89
N GLU A 39 5.52 0.40 -5.76
CA GLU A 39 4.52 0.24 -6.80
C GLU A 39 3.20 0.81 -6.27
N ALA A 40 2.44 1.50 -7.11
CA ALA A 40 1.16 2.10 -6.69
C ALA A 40 0.05 1.67 -7.63
N TRP A 41 -1.11 1.37 -7.05
CA TRP A 41 -2.31 0.97 -7.79
C TRP A 41 -3.48 1.83 -7.37
N ASP A 42 -4.31 2.22 -8.34
CA ASP A 42 -5.56 2.93 -8.08
C ASP A 42 -6.67 1.90 -7.85
N VAL A 43 -7.12 1.79 -6.61
CA VAL A 43 -8.12 0.78 -6.23
C VAL A 43 -9.48 1.03 -6.88
N GLU A 44 -9.73 2.25 -7.34
CA GLU A 44 -10.99 2.55 -8.04
C GLU A 44 -11.02 1.96 -9.45
N LYS A 45 -9.87 1.59 -9.98
CA LYS A 45 -9.73 0.96 -11.30
C LYS A 45 -9.57 -0.55 -11.22
N HIS A 46 -9.45 -1.10 -10.01
CA HIS A 46 -9.20 -2.52 -9.79
C HIS A 46 -10.07 -3.00 -8.64
N GLU A 47 -11.23 -3.55 -8.96
CA GLU A 47 -12.21 -3.97 -7.96
C GLU A 47 -11.67 -5.02 -6.99
N ASP A 48 -10.86 -5.95 -7.48
CA ASP A 48 -10.26 -7.00 -6.65
C ASP A 48 -9.33 -6.41 -5.60
N LEU A 49 -8.55 -5.38 -5.95
CA LEU A 49 -7.67 -4.69 -5.01
C LEU A 49 -8.47 -3.88 -4.00
N SER A 50 -9.55 -3.24 -4.46
CA SER A 50 -10.44 -2.51 -3.57
C SER A 50 -11.04 -3.44 -2.52
N LYS A 51 -11.48 -4.63 -2.93
CA LYS A 51 -12.04 -5.61 -2.01
C LYS A 51 -11.02 -6.09 -0.98
N TRP A 52 -9.77 -6.30 -1.41
CA TRP A 52 -8.72 -6.67 -0.47
C TRP A 52 -8.49 -5.56 0.57
N VAL A 53 -8.42 -4.30 0.12
CA VAL A 53 -8.26 -3.15 1.02
C VAL A 53 -9.38 -3.11 2.05
N GLU A 54 -10.62 -3.34 1.60
CA GLU A 54 -11.76 -3.40 2.52
C GLU A 54 -11.63 -4.53 3.52
N SER A 55 -11.15 -5.69 3.07
CA SER A 55 -11.05 -6.87 3.92
C SER A 55 -10.06 -6.71 5.08
N VAL A 56 -9.02 -5.88 4.91
CA VAL A 56 -8.02 -5.65 5.95
C VAL A 56 -8.30 -4.38 6.77
N ASN A 57 -9.39 -3.68 6.48
CA ASN A 57 -9.79 -2.44 7.15
C ASN A 57 -11.24 -2.50 7.63
N ASP A 58 -11.66 -3.64 8.14
CA ASP A 58 -12.99 -3.85 8.73
C ASP A 58 -14.14 -3.53 7.78
N GLY A 59 -13.98 -3.84 6.49
CA GLY A 59 -14.98 -3.59 5.47
C GLY A 59 -14.95 -2.19 4.88
N ASN A 60 -14.00 -1.37 5.26
CA ASN A 60 -13.88 0.01 4.78
C ASN A 60 -12.76 0.13 3.76
N ARG A 61 -13.02 0.87 2.68
CA ARG A 61 -11.99 1.16 1.68
C ARG A 61 -11.15 2.35 2.14
N VAL A 62 -10.14 2.05 2.96
CA VAL A 62 -9.23 3.07 3.49
C VAL A 62 -8.00 3.18 2.59
N VAL A 63 -7.68 4.37 2.14
CA VAL A 63 -6.49 4.63 1.34
C VAL A 63 -5.68 5.76 1.98
N PRO A 64 -4.35 5.72 1.93
CA PRO A 64 -3.55 4.64 1.36
C PRO A 64 -3.45 3.42 2.30
N THR A 65 -3.50 2.23 1.72
CA THR A 65 -3.15 0.99 2.43
C THR A 65 -1.92 0.43 1.73
N VAL A 66 -0.91 0.08 2.51
CA VAL A 66 0.37 -0.38 1.97
C VAL A 66 0.55 -1.85 2.29
N LEU A 67 0.92 -2.64 1.28
CA LEU A 67 1.25 -4.06 1.45
C LEU A 67 2.74 -4.24 1.23
N TYR A 68 3.39 -4.89 2.18
CA TYR A 68 4.82 -5.16 2.12
C TYR A 68 5.07 -6.57 1.59
N SER A 69 6.28 -6.79 1.08
CA SER A 69 6.64 -8.08 0.47
C SER A 69 6.66 -9.24 1.46
N ASP A 70 6.68 -8.98 2.76
CA ASP A 70 6.61 -10.02 3.79
C ASP A 70 5.17 -10.38 4.17
N GLY A 71 4.17 -9.79 3.50
CA GLY A 71 2.76 -10.05 3.76
C GLY A 71 2.12 -9.16 4.82
N VAL A 72 2.90 -8.31 5.46
CA VAL A 72 2.38 -7.35 6.44
C VAL A 72 1.79 -6.15 5.72
N HIS A 73 0.69 -5.61 6.22
CA HIS A 73 0.10 -4.39 5.66
C HIS A 73 0.02 -3.30 6.72
N ALA A 74 -0.08 -2.06 6.25
CA ALA A 74 -0.25 -0.89 7.11
C ALA A 74 -1.30 0.04 6.51
N THR A 75 -2.13 0.63 7.36
CA THR A 75 -3.18 1.54 6.93
C THR A 75 -2.72 2.96 7.21
N ASN A 76 -2.65 3.77 6.16
CA ASN A 76 -2.23 5.18 6.21
C ASN A 76 -0.91 5.36 6.96
N PRO A 77 0.16 4.62 6.59
CA PRO A 77 1.45 4.79 7.26
C PRO A 77 2.13 6.10 6.84
N SER A 78 3.05 6.56 7.68
CA SER A 78 3.86 7.73 7.36
C SER A 78 4.96 7.37 6.37
N VAL A 79 5.55 8.40 5.75
CA VAL A 79 6.71 8.20 4.86
C VAL A 79 7.85 7.52 5.62
N GLU A 80 8.09 7.95 6.86
CA GLU A 80 9.15 7.40 7.70
C GLU A 80 8.92 5.92 8.00
N GLU A 81 7.69 5.55 8.31
CA GLU A 81 7.34 4.14 8.58
C GLU A 81 7.58 3.26 7.35
N VAL A 82 7.15 3.72 6.19
CA VAL A 82 7.32 2.97 4.94
C VAL A 82 8.80 2.84 4.58
N THR A 83 9.54 3.94 4.70
CA THR A 83 10.97 3.95 4.41
C THR A 83 11.75 3.01 5.33
N ALA A 84 11.42 3.01 6.62
CA ALA A 84 12.05 2.11 7.59
C ALA A 84 11.73 0.65 7.29
N LYS A 85 10.49 0.36 6.93
CA LYS A 85 10.08 -1.00 6.58
C LYS A 85 10.78 -1.47 5.30
N TYR A 86 10.90 -0.58 4.29
CA TYR A 86 11.62 -0.90 3.07
C TYR A 86 13.08 -1.25 3.37
N ALA A 87 13.73 -0.46 4.22
CA ALA A 87 15.13 -0.73 4.60
C ALA A 87 15.25 -2.08 5.27
N GLU A 88 14.32 -2.44 6.16
CA GLU A 88 14.30 -3.75 6.81
C GLU A 88 14.16 -4.88 5.78
N LEU A 89 13.22 -4.75 4.84
CA LEU A 89 12.95 -5.79 3.85
C LEU A 89 14.09 -5.93 2.86
N SER A 90 14.70 -4.83 2.43
CA SER A 90 15.75 -4.84 1.43
C SER A 90 17.10 -5.32 1.98
N SER A 91 17.26 -5.36 3.30
CA SER A 91 18.48 -5.81 3.94
C SER A 91 18.53 -7.32 4.19
N LYS A 92 17.45 -8.03 3.89
CA LYS A 92 17.36 -9.48 4.09
C LYS A 92 17.88 -10.26 2.89
#